data_8f83a583ab8cf7fccd1e4a9d7e0c4387
#
_entry.id   8f83a583ab8cf7fccd1e4a9d7e0c4387
#
_cell.length_a   1.000
_cell.length_b   1.000
_cell.length_c   1.000
_cell.angle_alpha   90.00
_cell.angle_beta   90.00
_cell.angle_gamma   90.00
#
_symmetry.space_group_name_H-M   'P 1'
#
loop_
_entity.id
_entity.type
_entity.pdbx_description
1 polymer ?
#
loop_
_entity_poly.entity_id
_entity_poly.type
_entity_poly.pdbx_seq_one_letter_code
_entity_poly.pdbx_strand_id
1 'polypeptide(L)'
;MTATTRRANNGPDAPDHAPARERTAQRLLASSAKLSFDPVKDIDWEAGPEPGRYYCPPRRLSLYSTPQWDRMTEEERIELSKHEVASIAAVGIWFEEILMQMLLRHAFDRDPTTAHVQYALTEIGDECRHSVMFARMITWMGVPAYRPARLAHELGRIFKAVSTHSQTFGGTMYVEEILDAFQREVMADETLQPLTRQVSRIHVIEESRHISYAREELQRGHLGPVRRRWEQLLIGLIIYFSTTSLINPRLYAAVGVDPAEGRRAARANPYWHTTKREMAAKTLAVLDRAGLVGGANRWLLRAAGVV
;
A
#
# COMPACT_ATOMS: atom_id res chain seq x y z
N MET A 1 1.47 33.99 -44.11
CA MET A 1 0.64 33.10 -43.24
C MET A 1 1.40 31.79 -43.07
N THR A 2 2.18 31.70 -42.02
CA THR A 2 3.01 30.55 -41.69
C THR A 2 2.22 29.67 -40.69
N ALA A 3 1.82 28.48 -41.15
CA ALA A 3 1.15 27.50 -40.32
C ALA A 3 2.14 26.91 -39.32
N THR A 4 1.96 27.23 -38.04
CA THR A 4 2.72 26.64 -36.94
C THR A 4 2.18 25.21 -36.69
N THR A 5 2.89 24.20 -37.16
CA THR A 5 2.63 22.78 -36.83
C THR A 5 2.83 22.60 -35.31
N ARG A 6 1.73 22.47 -34.57
CA ARG A 6 1.76 21.99 -33.18
C ARG A 6 2.38 20.59 -33.17
N ARG A 7 3.55 20.43 -32.56
CA ARG A 7 4.11 19.11 -32.20
C ARG A 7 3.11 18.42 -31.30
N ALA A 8 2.65 17.24 -31.74
CA ALA A 8 1.82 16.36 -30.92
C ALA A 8 2.58 16.00 -29.64
N ASN A 9 1.92 16.22 -28.50
CA ASN A 9 2.43 15.91 -27.18
C ASN A 9 2.38 14.39 -27.02
N ASN A 10 3.52 13.67 -27.10
CA ASN A 10 3.63 12.22 -26.88
C ASN A 10 3.51 11.89 -25.37
N GLY A 11 2.40 12.31 -24.74
CA GLY A 11 2.04 11.95 -23.38
C GLY A 11 1.41 10.54 -23.30
N PRO A 12 1.10 10.02 -22.11
CA PRO A 12 0.48 8.72 -21.89
C PRO A 12 -0.90 8.53 -22.57
N ASP A 13 -1.46 9.59 -23.13
CA ASP A 13 -2.72 9.60 -23.86
C ASP A 13 -2.52 9.56 -25.40
N ALA A 14 -1.35 9.12 -25.90
CA ALA A 14 -1.12 8.95 -27.33
C ALA A 14 -2.19 8.04 -27.96
N PRO A 15 -2.70 8.36 -29.20
CA PRO A 15 -3.81 7.65 -29.84
C PRO A 15 -3.65 6.14 -29.95
N ASP A 16 -2.43 5.65 -30.11
CA ASP A 16 -2.14 4.23 -30.27
C ASP A 16 -2.36 3.38 -29.00
N HIS A 17 -2.43 4.02 -27.83
CA HIS A 17 -2.65 3.33 -26.55
C HIS A 17 -4.10 3.49 -26.02
N ALA A 18 -4.88 4.46 -26.50
CA ALA A 18 -6.22 4.75 -26.03
C ALA A 18 -7.17 3.53 -26.10
N PRO A 19 -7.29 2.77 -27.20
CA PRO A 19 -8.22 1.63 -27.27
C PRO A 19 -7.86 0.50 -26.30
N ALA A 20 -6.59 0.24 -26.02
CA ALA A 20 -6.19 -0.80 -25.08
C ALA A 20 -6.49 -0.38 -23.64
N ARG A 21 -6.25 0.90 -23.31
CA ARG A 21 -6.55 1.50 -22.01
C ARG A 21 -8.05 1.42 -21.70
N GLU A 22 -8.89 1.82 -22.66
CA GLU A 22 -10.34 1.78 -22.53
C GLU A 22 -10.87 0.35 -22.34
N ARG A 23 -10.36 -0.62 -23.11
CA ARG A 23 -10.76 -2.05 -22.93
C ARG A 23 -10.41 -2.58 -21.53
N THR A 24 -9.22 -2.24 -21.00
CA THR A 24 -8.84 -2.63 -19.65
C THR A 24 -9.79 -2.01 -18.62
N ALA A 25 -10.03 -0.71 -18.71
CA ALA A 25 -10.91 0.00 -17.79
C ALA A 25 -12.35 -0.55 -17.84
N GLN A 26 -12.90 -0.83 -19.04
CA GLN A 26 -14.23 -1.45 -19.19
C GLN A 26 -14.29 -2.82 -18.52
N ARG A 27 -13.27 -3.65 -18.66
CA ARG A 27 -13.19 -4.96 -17.98
C ARG A 27 -13.16 -4.80 -16.46
N LEU A 28 -12.40 -3.84 -15.95
CA LEU A 28 -12.30 -3.58 -14.51
C LEU A 28 -13.61 -3.01 -13.94
N LEU A 29 -14.26 -2.08 -14.64
CA LEU A 29 -15.59 -1.58 -14.28
C LEU A 29 -16.62 -2.72 -14.22
N ALA A 30 -16.63 -3.60 -15.22
CA ALA A 30 -17.52 -4.76 -15.22
C ALA A 30 -17.21 -5.74 -14.08
N SER A 31 -15.95 -5.87 -13.68
CA SER A 31 -15.55 -6.67 -12.52
C SER A 31 -16.01 -6.05 -11.20
N SER A 32 -15.83 -4.74 -11.03
CA SER A 32 -16.30 -3.99 -9.85
C SER A 32 -17.82 -4.06 -9.70
N ALA A 33 -18.57 -3.93 -10.81
CA ALA A 33 -20.02 -4.04 -10.80
C ALA A 33 -20.54 -5.43 -10.42
N LYS A 34 -19.76 -6.50 -10.66
CA LYS A 34 -20.12 -7.88 -10.28
C LYS A 34 -19.81 -8.21 -8.82
N LEU A 35 -18.76 -7.63 -8.28
CA LEU A 35 -18.28 -7.94 -6.94
C LEU A 35 -17.69 -6.68 -6.30
N SER A 36 -18.50 -6.05 -5.47
CA SER A 36 -18.14 -4.93 -4.59
C SER A 36 -18.69 -5.21 -3.20
N PHE A 37 -18.01 -4.76 -2.18
CA PHE A 37 -18.40 -4.98 -0.80
C PHE A 37 -18.86 -3.69 -0.13
N ASP A 38 -19.80 -3.81 0.80
CA ASP A 38 -20.14 -2.78 1.78
C ASP A 38 -19.55 -3.18 3.14
N PRO A 39 -18.36 -2.67 3.52
CA PRO A 39 -17.70 -3.09 4.74
C PRO A 39 -18.53 -2.84 6.01
N VAL A 40 -19.54 -1.96 5.93
CA VAL A 40 -20.43 -1.70 7.07
C VAL A 40 -21.40 -2.85 7.29
N LYS A 41 -21.81 -3.55 6.21
CA LYS A 41 -22.80 -4.63 6.24
C LYS A 41 -22.17 -6.02 6.13
N ASP A 42 -21.09 -6.13 5.36
CA ASP A 42 -20.48 -7.41 4.99
C ASP A 42 -19.48 -7.93 6.03
N ILE A 43 -19.22 -7.16 7.10
CA ILE A 43 -18.35 -7.52 8.21
C ILE A 43 -19.17 -7.57 9.49
N ASP A 44 -19.02 -8.64 10.25
CA ASP A 44 -19.65 -8.80 11.59
C ASP A 44 -18.85 -8.01 12.64
N TRP A 45 -19.16 -6.73 12.77
CA TRP A 45 -18.51 -5.82 13.71
C TRP A 45 -18.92 -6.06 15.18
N GLU A 46 -20.01 -6.77 15.42
CA GLU A 46 -20.50 -7.08 16.77
C GLU A 46 -19.78 -8.32 17.36
N ALA A 47 -19.18 -9.16 16.52
CA ALA A 47 -18.35 -10.25 16.99
C ALA A 47 -17.13 -9.71 17.74
N GLY A 48 -16.98 -10.08 19.00
CA GLY A 48 -15.80 -9.76 19.80
C GLY A 48 -14.54 -10.52 19.36
N PRO A 49 -13.35 -10.08 19.80
CA PRO A 49 -12.14 -10.83 19.54
C PRO A 49 -12.14 -12.20 20.24
N GLU A 50 -11.71 -13.24 19.54
CA GLU A 50 -11.58 -14.58 20.09
C GLU A 50 -10.31 -14.68 20.96
N PRO A 51 -10.42 -15.16 22.22
CA PRO A 51 -9.28 -15.30 23.12
C PRO A 51 -8.20 -16.25 22.56
N GLY A 52 -6.93 -15.91 22.77
CA GLY A 52 -5.79 -16.75 22.38
C GLY A 52 -5.44 -16.71 20.89
N ARG A 53 -6.11 -15.90 20.07
CA ARG A 53 -5.81 -15.79 18.64
C ARG A 53 -5.00 -14.56 18.31
N TYR A 54 -4.01 -14.73 17.45
CA TYR A 54 -3.22 -13.64 16.88
C TYR A 54 -4.03 -12.84 15.84
N TYR A 55 -3.60 -11.62 15.58
CA TYR A 55 -4.21 -10.73 14.57
C TYR A 55 -3.52 -10.86 13.19
N CYS A 56 -2.29 -11.38 13.17
CA CYS A 56 -1.55 -11.77 11.97
C CYS A 56 -0.59 -12.92 12.29
N PRO A 57 -0.02 -13.61 11.30
CA PRO A 57 0.92 -14.70 11.55
C PRO A 57 2.10 -14.24 12.40
N PRO A 58 2.43 -14.90 13.52
CA PRO A 58 3.49 -14.48 14.44
C PRO A 58 4.85 -14.23 13.77
N ARG A 59 5.19 -15.04 12.76
CA ARG A 59 6.44 -14.90 11.99
C ARG A 59 6.55 -13.58 11.21
N ARG A 60 5.44 -12.87 11.03
CA ARG A 60 5.39 -11.57 10.32
C ARG A 60 5.57 -10.38 11.24
N LEU A 61 5.60 -10.61 12.55
CA LEU A 61 5.79 -9.55 13.53
C LEU A 61 7.24 -9.04 13.54
N SER A 62 7.38 -7.74 13.76
CA SER A 62 8.67 -7.06 13.68
C SER A 62 9.67 -7.52 14.72
N LEU A 63 9.21 -8.01 15.88
CA LEU A 63 10.05 -8.53 16.97
C LEU A 63 10.13 -10.06 16.99
N TYR A 64 9.49 -10.78 16.05
CA TYR A 64 9.50 -12.24 16.03
C TYR A 64 10.94 -12.80 16.14
N SER A 65 11.13 -13.76 17.05
CA SER A 65 12.42 -14.44 17.28
C SER A 65 13.57 -13.49 17.68
N THR A 66 13.26 -12.37 18.33
CA THR A 66 14.24 -11.50 18.97
C THR A 66 14.32 -11.79 20.48
N PRO A 67 15.38 -11.35 21.20
CA PRO A 67 15.42 -11.46 22.66
C PRO A 67 14.26 -10.78 23.39
N GLN A 68 13.66 -9.74 22.80
CA GLN A 68 12.45 -9.10 23.32
C GLN A 68 11.25 -10.04 23.21
N TRP A 69 11.08 -10.68 22.06
CA TRP A 69 10.05 -11.69 21.81
C TRP A 69 10.15 -12.87 22.77
N ASP A 70 11.36 -13.38 23.03
CA ASP A 70 11.56 -14.55 23.87
C ASP A 70 11.19 -14.29 25.35
N ARG A 71 11.25 -13.03 25.78
CA ARG A 71 10.83 -12.62 27.13
C ARG A 71 9.33 -12.37 27.28
N MET A 72 8.59 -12.23 26.17
CA MET A 72 7.14 -11.98 26.18
C MET A 72 6.36 -13.24 26.54
N THR A 73 5.30 -13.07 27.31
CA THR A 73 4.26 -14.08 27.45
C THR A 73 3.48 -14.25 26.14
N GLU A 74 2.66 -15.28 26.03
CA GLU A 74 1.82 -15.49 24.84
C GLU A 74 0.79 -14.36 24.68
N GLU A 75 0.23 -13.87 25.78
CA GLU A 75 -0.71 -12.75 25.79
C GLU A 75 -0.04 -11.46 25.29
N GLU A 76 1.20 -11.18 25.70
CA GLU A 76 1.96 -10.00 25.24
C GLU A 76 2.30 -10.11 23.74
N ARG A 77 2.57 -11.31 23.22
CA ARG A 77 2.80 -11.55 21.79
C ARG A 77 1.52 -11.34 20.97
N ILE A 78 0.38 -11.81 21.48
CA ILE A 78 -0.92 -11.56 20.86
C ILE A 78 -1.23 -10.06 20.87
N GLU A 79 -0.98 -9.37 21.99
CA GLU A 79 -1.16 -7.92 22.11
C GLU A 79 -0.24 -7.17 21.14
N LEU A 80 1.03 -7.57 21.00
CA LEU A 80 1.94 -7.03 19.99
C LEU A 80 1.35 -7.18 18.57
N SER A 81 0.81 -8.35 18.24
CA SER A 81 0.20 -8.60 16.92
C SER A 81 -0.97 -7.66 16.65
N LYS A 82 -1.81 -7.40 17.65
CA LYS A 82 -2.92 -6.47 17.58
C LYS A 82 -2.45 -5.05 17.26
N HIS A 83 -1.46 -4.59 17.98
CA HIS A 83 -0.91 -3.24 17.80
C HIS A 83 -0.15 -3.08 16.47
N GLU A 84 0.56 -4.11 16.00
CA GLU A 84 1.25 -4.06 14.69
C GLU A 84 0.25 -4.05 13.54
N VAL A 85 -0.81 -4.87 13.58
CA VAL A 85 -1.89 -4.84 12.57
C VAL A 85 -2.59 -3.48 12.56
N ALA A 86 -2.88 -2.90 13.73
CA ALA A 86 -3.46 -1.56 13.81
C ALA A 86 -2.52 -0.48 13.26
N SER A 87 -1.21 -0.61 13.45
CA SER A 87 -0.22 0.29 12.85
C SER A 87 -0.20 0.20 11.33
N ILE A 88 -0.20 -1.01 10.79
CA ILE A 88 -0.25 -1.26 9.34
C ILE A 88 -1.55 -0.70 8.76
N ALA A 89 -2.70 -0.96 9.39
CA ALA A 89 -4.00 -0.43 8.95
C ALA A 89 -4.05 1.11 8.98
N ALA A 90 -3.51 1.76 10.03
CA ALA A 90 -3.46 3.21 10.12
C ALA A 90 -2.55 3.85 9.05
N VAL A 91 -1.47 3.16 8.67
CA VAL A 91 -0.59 3.58 7.57
C VAL A 91 -1.27 3.30 6.22
N GLY A 92 -2.03 2.21 6.09
CA GLY A 92 -2.88 1.93 4.94
C GLY A 92 -3.85 3.09 4.67
N ILE A 93 -4.63 3.52 5.65
CA ILE A 93 -5.52 4.69 5.54
C ILE A 93 -4.76 5.92 5.01
N TRP A 94 -3.57 6.18 5.52
CA TRP A 94 -2.76 7.31 5.05
C TRP A 94 -2.31 7.16 3.59
N PHE A 95 -2.01 5.94 3.14
CA PHE A 95 -1.69 5.67 1.73
C PHE A 95 -2.90 5.89 0.82
N GLU A 96 -4.07 5.38 1.19
CA GLU A 96 -5.31 5.55 0.44
C GLU A 96 -5.71 7.03 0.33
N GLU A 97 -5.55 7.81 1.42
CA GLU A 97 -5.79 9.26 1.39
C GLU A 97 -4.87 10.00 0.40
N ILE A 98 -3.62 9.55 0.24
CA ILE A 98 -2.67 10.08 -0.76
C ILE A 98 -3.09 9.62 -2.16
N LEU A 99 -3.38 8.33 -2.34
CA LEU A 99 -3.78 7.73 -3.60
C LEU A 99 -5.03 8.37 -4.18
N MET A 100 -6.10 8.49 -3.39
CA MET A 100 -7.35 9.14 -3.83
C MET A 100 -7.10 10.55 -4.40
N GLN A 101 -6.24 11.34 -3.75
CA GLN A 101 -5.92 12.69 -4.23
C GLN A 101 -5.07 12.67 -5.51
N MET A 102 -4.18 11.69 -5.68
CA MET A 102 -3.41 11.52 -6.92
C MET A 102 -4.30 11.07 -8.07
N LEU A 103 -5.24 10.15 -7.84
CA LEU A 103 -6.21 9.69 -8.82
C LEU A 103 -7.21 10.79 -9.21
N LEU A 104 -7.70 11.58 -8.24
CA LEU A 104 -8.55 12.75 -8.53
C LEU A 104 -7.81 13.74 -9.42
N ARG A 105 -6.54 14.04 -9.14
CA ARG A 105 -5.73 14.90 -9.99
C ARG A 105 -5.48 14.28 -11.38
N HIS A 106 -5.31 12.93 -11.43
CA HIS A 106 -5.18 12.21 -12.69
C HIS A 106 -6.45 12.32 -13.55
N ALA A 107 -7.63 12.27 -12.93
CA ALA A 107 -8.93 12.34 -13.61
C ALA A 107 -9.34 13.78 -14.02
N PHE A 108 -8.88 14.80 -13.27
CA PHE A 108 -9.42 16.17 -13.30
C PHE A 108 -9.38 16.82 -14.69
N ASP A 109 -8.28 16.66 -15.43
CA ASP A 109 -8.08 17.29 -16.76
C ASP A 109 -8.47 16.34 -17.91
N ARG A 110 -9.18 15.23 -17.65
CA ARG A 110 -9.52 14.22 -18.62
C ARG A 110 -11.02 14.17 -18.90
N ASP A 111 -11.38 13.57 -20.04
CA ASP A 111 -12.77 13.36 -20.41
C ASP A 111 -13.46 12.35 -19.46
N PRO A 112 -14.44 12.79 -18.63
CA PRO A 112 -15.10 11.94 -17.66
C PRO A 112 -16.00 10.86 -18.29
N THR A 113 -16.25 10.91 -19.59
CA THR A 113 -17.05 9.90 -20.30
C THR A 113 -16.23 8.68 -20.69
N THR A 114 -14.90 8.73 -20.58
CA THR A 114 -14.01 7.63 -20.90
C THR A 114 -14.01 6.58 -19.78
N ALA A 115 -13.90 5.30 -20.15
CA ALA A 115 -13.95 4.21 -19.19
C ALA A 115 -12.78 4.26 -18.17
N HIS A 116 -11.59 4.71 -18.60
CA HIS A 116 -10.45 4.79 -17.68
C HIS A 116 -10.61 5.88 -16.61
N VAL A 117 -11.29 6.99 -16.90
CA VAL A 117 -11.62 8.01 -15.89
C VAL A 117 -12.72 7.50 -14.97
N GLN A 118 -13.74 6.84 -15.51
CA GLN A 118 -14.81 6.22 -14.71
C GLN A 118 -14.23 5.16 -13.78
N TYR A 119 -13.27 4.37 -14.24
CA TYR A 119 -12.62 3.37 -13.39
C TYR A 119 -11.78 4.03 -12.28
N ALA A 120 -10.98 5.05 -12.57
CA ALA A 120 -10.25 5.79 -11.54
C ALA A 120 -11.18 6.38 -10.47
N LEU A 121 -12.37 6.87 -10.85
CA LEU A 121 -13.39 7.35 -9.89
C LEU A 121 -14.03 6.20 -9.11
N THR A 122 -14.20 5.02 -9.72
CA THR A 122 -14.67 3.80 -9.03
C THR A 122 -13.66 3.36 -7.98
N GLU A 123 -12.37 3.31 -8.33
CA GLU A 123 -11.27 3.00 -7.41
C GLU A 123 -11.25 3.97 -6.22
N ILE A 124 -11.37 5.28 -6.43
CA ILE A 124 -11.49 6.25 -5.35
C ILE A 124 -12.67 5.93 -4.41
N GLY A 125 -13.79 5.47 -4.95
CA GLY A 125 -14.94 5.02 -4.16
C GLY A 125 -14.63 3.78 -3.32
N ASP A 126 -13.87 2.82 -3.84
CA ASP A 126 -13.39 1.65 -3.12
C ASP A 126 -12.45 2.09 -1.98
N GLU A 127 -11.46 2.97 -2.23
CA GLU A 127 -10.51 3.47 -1.23
C GLU A 127 -11.18 4.24 -0.09
N CYS A 128 -12.26 4.98 -0.37
CA CYS A 128 -13.06 5.59 0.70
C CYS A 128 -13.65 4.53 1.64
N ARG A 129 -14.13 3.41 1.09
CA ARG A 129 -14.70 2.30 1.88
C ARG A 129 -13.60 1.53 2.64
N HIS A 130 -12.43 1.31 2.03
CA HIS A 130 -11.27 0.67 2.67
C HIS A 130 -10.78 1.51 3.87
N SER A 131 -10.63 2.81 3.70
CA SER A 131 -10.25 3.72 4.79
C SER A 131 -11.22 3.64 5.98
N VAL A 132 -12.55 3.61 5.72
CA VAL A 132 -13.57 3.44 6.76
C VAL A 132 -13.47 2.05 7.41
N MET A 133 -13.27 1.00 6.61
CA MET A 133 -13.11 -0.38 7.07
C MET A 133 -11.93 -0.54 8.02
N PHE A 134 -10.77 -0.02 7.65
CA PHE A 134 -9.57 -0.05 8.49
C PHE A 134 -9.73 0.78 9.77
N ALA A 135 -10.34 1.96 9.69
CA ALA A 135 -10.62 2.78 10.87
C ALA A 135 -11.55 2.06 11.85
N ARG A 136 -12.59 1.37 11.36
CA ARG A 136 -13.48 0.55 12.19
C ARG A 136 -12.74 -0.64 12.81
N MET A 137 -11.87 -1.31 12.05
CA MET A 137 -11.05 -2.41 12.58
C MET A 137 -10.14 -1.94 13.72
N ILE A 138 -9.48 -0.78 13.58
CA ILE A 138 -8.66 -0.19 14.66
C ILE A 138 -9.54 0.10 15.90
N THR A 139 -10.73 0.66 15.69
CA THR A 139 -11.69 0.92 16.78
C THR A 139 -12.14 -0.37 17.46
N TRP A 140 -12.45 -1.41 16.67
CA TRP A 140 -12.82 -2.74 17.17
C TRP A 140 -11.70 -3.39 18.00
N MET A 141 -10.44 -3.19 17.60
CA MET A 141 -9.27 -3.65 18.35
C MET A 141 -9.10 -2.90 19.69
N GLY A 142 -9.71 -1.74 19.86
CA GLY A 142 -9.57 -0.90 21.06
C GLY A 142 -8.17 -0.33 21.25
N VAL A 143 -7.44 -0.06 20.17
CA VAL A 143 -6.06 0.44 20.17
C VAL A 143 -5.93 1.79 19.46
N PRO A 144 -4.87 2.58 19.73
CA PRO A 144 -4.66 3.85 19.05
C PRO A 144 -4.42 3.69 17.55
N ALA A 145 -4.88 4.63 16.73
CA ALA A 145 -4.46 4.79 15.36
C ALA A 145 -3.03 5.33 15.31
N TYR A 146 -2.08 4.49 14.91
CA TYR A 146 -0.66 4.83 14.82
C TYR A 146 -0.35 5.58 13.53
N ARG A 147 -0.15 6.89 13.63
CA ARG A 147 0.17 7.72 12.46
C ARG A 147 1.63 7.56 12.03
N PRO A 148 1.95 7.74 10.73
CA PRO A 148 3.32 7.79 10.27
C PRO A 148 4.11 8.92 10.94
N ALA A 149 5.45 8.84 10.91
CA ALA A 149 6.31 9.88 11.45
C ALA A 149 6.01 11.23 10.76
N ARG A 150 6.12 12.34 11.53
CA ARG A 150 5.79 13.68 11.04
C ARG A 150 6.46 14.03 9.69
N LEU A 151 7.75 13.67 9.55
CA LEU A 151 8.47 13.91 8.29
C LEU A 151 7.83 13.15 7.11
N ALA A 152 7.50 11.85 7.28
CA ALA A 152 6.84 11.07 6.25
C ALA A 152 5.47 11.66 5.88
N HIS A 153 4.71 12.11 6.89
CA HIS A 153 3.41 12.74 6.69
C HIS A 153 3.51 14.05 5.87
N GLU A 154 4.47 14.93 6.19
CA GLU A 154 4.67 16.19 5.45
C GLU A 154 5.19 15.94 4.02
N LEU A 155 6.08 14.96 3.85
CA LEU A 155 6.52 14.56 2.50
C LEU A 155 5.35 13.99 1.68
N GLY A 156 4.44 13.23 2.28
CA GLY A 156 3.22 12.76 1.63
C GLY A 156 2.31 13.91 1.17
N ARG A 157 2.21 15.00 1.95
CA ARG A 157 1.45 16.21 1.55
C ARG A 157 2.01 16.87 0.28
N ILE A 158 3.33 16.92 0.15
CA ILE A 158 3.98 17.45 -1.05
C ILE A 158 3.82 16.46 -2.21
N PHE A 159 4.09 15.19 -1.94
CA PHE A 159 4.07 14.12 -2.95
C PHE A 159 2.75 14.04 -3.71
N LYS A 160 1.62 13.97 -3.01
CA LYS A 160 0.29 13.91 -3.63
C LYS A 160 -0.04 15.11 -4.53
N ALA A 161 0.60 16.28 -4.29
CA ALA A 161 0.37 17.48 -5.07
C ALA A 161 1.24 17.55 -6.35
N VAL A 162 2.45 16.96 -6.32
CA VAL A 162 3.44 17.13 -7.40
C VAL A 162 3.85 15.84 -8.10
N SER A 163 3.32 14.67 -7.67
CA SER A 163 3.70 13.37 -8.24
C SER A 163 3.47 13.31 -9.76
N THR A 164 4.43 12.71 -10.44
CA THR A 164 4.34 12.40 -11.87
C THR A 164 3.49 11.15 -12.10
N HIS A 165 3.15 10.86 -13.36
CA HIS A 165 2.45 9.63 -13.74
C HIS A 165 3.18 8.35 -13.22
N SER A 166 4.50 8.25 -13.43
CA SER A 166 5.29 7.10 -12.96
C SER A 166 5.32 6.99 -11.44
N GLN A 167 5.37 8.12 -10.72
CA GLN A 167 5.34 8.13 -9.27
C GLN A 167 3.95 7.78 -8.72
N THR A 168 2.89 8.28 -9.34
CA THR A 168 1.52 7.96 -8.98
C THR A 168 1.30 6.45 -9.07
N PHE A 169 1.43 5.87 -10.26
CA PHE A 169 1.12 4.46 -10.46
C PHE A 169 2.20 3.49 -9.94
N GLY A 170 3.47 3.87 -9.95
CA GLY A 170 4.54 3.08 -9.35
C GLY A 170 4.50 3.08 -7.82
N GLY A 171 4.18 4.22 -7.23
CA GLY A 171 4.00 4.35 -5.78
C GLY A 171 2.75 3.60 -5.28
N THR A 172 1.60 3.83 -5.94
CA THR A 172 0.36 3.09 -5.68
C THR A 172 0.59 1.59 -5.72
N MET A 173 1.09 1.08 -6.86
CA MET A 173 1.35 -0.35 -7.01
C MET A 173 2.28 -0.90 -5.93
N TYR A 174 3.26 -0.12 -5.45
CA TYR A 174 4.14 -0.56 -4.38
C TYR A 174 3.39 -0.72 -3.06
N VAL A 175 2.63 0.29 -2.63
CA VAL A 175 1.96 0.27 -1.32
C VAL A 175 0.82 -0.74 -1.29
N GLU A 176 0.07 -0.89 -2.39
CA GLU A 176 -1.01 -1.88 -2.49
C GLU A 176 -0.47 -3.32 -2.50
N GLU A 177 0.56 -3.63 -3.32
CA GLU A 177 1.08 -4.99 -3.38
C GLU A 177 1.79 -5.44 -2.09
N ILE A 178 2.42 -4.54 -1.31
CA ILE A 178 3.01 -4.94 -0.02
C ILE A 178 1.92 -5.26 1.01
N LEU A 179 0.81 -4.51 1.02
CA LEU A 179 -0.33 -4.79 1.89
C LEU A 179 -1.08 -6.05 1.43
N ASP A 180 -1.34 -6.20 0.14
CA ASP A 180 -1.97 -7.38 -0.46
C ASP A 180 -1.19 -8.68 -0.11
N ALA A 181 0.14 -8.66 -0.23
CA ALA A 181 0.97 -9.82 0.11
C ALA A 181 0.81 -10.25 1.58
N PHE A 182 0.79 -9.29 2.51
CA PHE A 182 0.56 -9.54 3.93
C PHE A 182 -0.87 -10.04 4.19
N GLN A 183 -1.87 -9.38 3.63
CA GLN A 183 -3.28 -9.68 3.86
C GLN A 183 -3.72 -11.01 3.25
N ARG A 184 -3.09 -11.47 2.16
CA ARG A 184 -3.31 -12.82 1.61
C ARG A 184 -2.96 -13.92 2.59
N GLU A 185 -1.93 -13.75 3.39
CA GLU A 185 -1.59 -14.70 4.44
C GLU A 185 -2.60 -14.62 5.60
N VAL A 186 -2.97 -13.39 6.01
CA VAL A 186 -3.95 -13.20 7.08
C VAL A 186 -5.30 -13.80 6.71
N MET A 187 -5.83 -13.57 5.50
CA MET A 187 -7.14 -14.10 5.11
C MET A 187 -7.18 -15.62 5.01
N ALA A 188 -6.04 -16.26 4.72
CA ALA A 188 -5.94 -17.70 4.52
C ALA A 188 -5.72 -18.50 5.81
N ASP A 189 -5.21 -17.87 6.87
CA ASP A 189 -4.85 -18.52 8.12
C ASP A 189 -6.05 -18.57 9.09
N GLU A 190 -6.68 -19.74 9.20
CA GLU A 190 -7.88 -19.95 10.03
C GLU A 190 -7.60 -19.86 11.55
N THR A 191 -6.35 -19.84 11.98
CA THR A 191 -5.98 -19.71 13.39
C THR A 191 -5.99 -18.26 13.88
N LEU A 192 -6.09 -17.29 12.96
CA LEU A 192 -6.09 -15.86 13.27
C LEU A 192 -7.50 -15.34 13.61
N GLN A 193 -7.57 -14.11 14.11
CA GLN A 193 -8.82 -13.42 14.42
C GLN A 193 -9.77 -13.39 13.20
N PRO A 194 -11.02 -13.87 13.32
CA PRO A 194 -11.96 -13.92 12.21
C PRO A 194 -12.20 -12.58 11.53
N LEU A 195 -12.32 -11.49 12.31
CA LEU A 195 -12.58 -10.16 11.79
C LEU A 195 -11.39 -9.64 10.95
N THR A 196 -10.14 -9.83 11.40
CA THR A 196 -8.96 -9.40 10.62
C THR A 196 -8.84 -10.17 9.31
N ARG A 197 -9.20 -11.45 9.32
CA ARG A 197 -9.28 -12.29 8.11
C ARG A 197 -10.33 -11.77 7.13
N GLN A 198 -11.50 -11.40 7.63
CA GLN A 198 -12.62 -10.90 6.83
C GLN A 198 -12.29 -9.54 6.19
N VAL A 199 -11.73 -8.60 6.96
CA VAL A 199 -11.22 -7.32 6.48
C VAL A 199 -10.17 -7.54 5.40
N SER A 200 -9.16 -8.40 5.66
CA SER A 200 -8.11 -8.73 4.69
C SER A 200 -8.66 -9.34 3.40
N ARG A 201 -9.68 -10.20 3.50
CA ARG A 201 -10.32 -10.83 2.33
C ARG A 201 -11.01 -9.81 1.43
N ILE A 202 -11.78 -8.88 2.00
CA ILE A 202 -12.47 -7.84 1.24
C ILE A 202 -11.43 -6.99 0.50
N HIS A 203 -10.45 -6.47 1.24
CA HIS A 203 -9.40 -5.64 0.68
C HIS A 203 -8.66 -6.34 -0.48
N VAL A 204 -8.13 -7.55 -0.26
CA VAL A 204 -7.40 -8.34 -1.28
C VAL A 204 -8.21 -8.54 -2.56
N ILE A 205 -9.52 -8.78 -2.44
CA ILE A 205 -10.37 -8.99 -3.62
C ILE A 205 -10.50 -7.70 -4.43
N GLU A 206 -10.73 -6.56 -3.77
CA GLU A 206 -10.90 -5.27 -4.44
C GLU A 206 -9.56 -4.75 -4.96
N GLU A 207 -8.48 -4.83 -4.17
CA GLU A 207 -7.13 -4.42 -4.55
C GLU A 207 -6.56 -5.15 -5.77
N SER A 208 -6.97 -6.38 -6.02
CA SER A 208 -6.55 -7.08 -7.23
C SER A 208 -6.86 -6.32 -8.53
N ARG A 209 -7.93 -5.51 -8.52
CA ARG A 209 -8.33 -4.65 -9.64
C ARG A 209 -7.47 -3.39 -9.69
N HIS A 210 -7.26 -2.73 -8.55
CA HIS A 210 -6.46 -1.52 -8.42
C HIS A 210 -4.99 -1.76 -8.85
N ILE A 211 -4.38 -2.84 -8.34
CA ILE A 211 -3.04 -3.28 -8.74
C ILE A 211 -2.97 -3.57 -10.26
N SER A 212 -4.01 -4.18 -10.84
CA SER A 212 -4.06 -4.43 -12.29
C SER A 212 -4.09 -3.13 -13.08
N TYR A 213 -4.90 -2.15 -12.65
CA TYR A 213 -4.99 -0.84 -13.28
C TYR A 213 -3.67 -0.07 -13.17
N ALA A 214 -3.14 0.05 -11.96
CA ALA A 214 -1.87 0.75 -11.71
C ALA A 214 -0.72 0.16 -12.54
N ARG A 215 -0.66 -1.17 -12.65
CA ARG A 215 0.36 -1.86 -13.45
C ARG A 215 0.28 -1.53 -14.93
N GLU A 216 -0.92 -1.52 -15.50
CA GLU A 216 -1.11 -1.19 -16.91
C GLU A 216 -0.84 0.28 -17.19
N GLU A 217 -1.27 1.19 -16.32
CA GLU A 217 -0.96 2.60 -16.44
C GLU A 217 0.55 2.88 -16.33
N LEU A 218 1.25 2.19 -15.43
CA LEU A 218 2.70 2.31 -15.28
C LEU A 218 3.46 1.91 -16.55
N GLN A 219 3.00 0.89 -17.26
CA GLN A 219 3.63 0.41 -18.50
C GLN A 219 3.48 1.38 -19.68
N ARG A 220 2.57 2.34 -19.62
CA ARG A 220 2.34 3.36 -20.67
C ARG A 220 3.37 4.49 -20.64
N GLY A 221 4.08 4.65 -19.51
CA GLY A 221 5.09 5.69 -19.33
C GLY A 221 6.40 5.39 -20.06
N HIS A 222 6.86 6.29 -20.90
CA HIS A 222 8.19 6.22 -21.53
C HIS A 222 9.13 7.22 -20.86
N LEU A 223 10.25 6.74 -20.33
CA LEU A 223 11.21 7.55 -19.60
C LEU A 223 12.55 7.63 -20.35
N GLY A 224 12.96 8.84 -20.74
CA GLY A 224 14.33 9.09 -21.19
C GLY A 224 15.35 8.87 -20.04
N PRO A 225 16.64 8.70 -20.33
CA PRO A 225 17.65 8.23 -19.37
C PRO A 225 17.82 9.17 -18.16
N VAL A 226 17.79 10.50 -18.36
CA VAL A 226 17.93 11.48 -17.27
C VAL A 226 16.69 11.44 -16.35
N ARG A 227 15.51 11.52 -16.97
CA ARG A 227 14.24 11.46 -16.25
C ARG A 227 14.09 10.14 -15.48
N ARG A 228 14.51 9.02 -16.07
CA ARG A 228 14.49 7.70 -15.41
C ARG A 228 15.29 7.68 -14.11
N ARG A 229 16.51 8.27 -14.07
CA ARG A 229 17.30 8.34 -12.84
C ARG A 229 16.61 9.15 -11.75
N TRP A 230 15.95 10.23 -12.13
CA TRP A 230 15.18 11.06 -11.20
C TRP A 230 13.95 10.30 -10.67
N GLU A 231 13.20 9.65 -11.55
CA GLU A 231 12.06 8.82 -11.15
C GLU A 231 12.50 7.64 -10.25
N GLN A 232 13.64 7.00 -10.54
CA GLN A 232 14.21 5.99 -9.66
C GLN A 232 14.45 6.53 -8.26
N LEU A 233 15.07 7.70 -8.12
CA LEU A 233 15.34 8.30 -6.80
C LEU A 233 14.03 8.53 -6.04
N LEU A 234 13.02 9.12 -6.68
CA LEU A 234 11.75 9.43 -6.05
C LEU A 234 10.95 8.17 -5.68
N ILE A 235 10.92 7.17 -6.55
CA ILE A 235 10.34 5.85 -6.22
C ILE A 235 11.10 5.19 -5.06
N GLY A 236 12.42 5.30 -5.02
CA GLY A 236 13.22 4.83 -3.88
C GLY A 236 12.85 5.51 -2.56
N LEU A 237 12.57 6.81 -2.57
CA LEU A 237 12.09 7.55 -1.40
C LEU A 237 10.69 7.09 -0.98
N ILE A 238 9.77 6.88 -1.95
CA ILE A 238 8.43 6.34 -1.68
C ILE A 238 8.57 4.99 -0.98
N ILE A 239 9.33 4.05 -1.56
CA ILE A 239 9.57 2.72 -1.01
C ILE A 239 10.14 2.82 0.41
N TYR A 240 11.15 3.66 0.62
CA TYR A 240 11.79 3.83 1.92
C TYR A 240 10.81 4.33 2.99
N PHE A 241 10.11 5.43 2.72
CA PHE A 241 9.18 6.02 3.70
C PHE A 241 7.95 5.13 3.92
N SER A 242 7.40 4.52 2.88
CA SER A 242 6.27 3.60 3.00
C SER A 242 6.63 2.40 3.88
N THR A 243 7.70 1.69 3.55
CA THR A 243 8.11 0.49 4.29
C THR A 243 8.50 0.79 5.73
N THR A 244 9.23 1.89 5.98
CA THR A 244 9.68 2.25 7.34
C THR A 244 8.56 2.84 8.21
N SER A 245 7.43 3.21 7.63
CA SER A 245 6.26 3.73 8.33
C SER A 245 5.28 2.63 8.78
N LEU A 246 5.37 1.40 8.26
CA LEU A 246 4.42 0.32 8.57
C LEU A 246 4.29 0.04 10.07
N ILE A 247 5.40 0.07 10.80
CA ILE A 247 5.45 -0.17 12.24
C ILE A 247 5.85 1.12 12.96
N ASN A 248 4.91 1.71 13.67
CA ASN A 248 5.17 2.86 14.52
C ASN A 248 5.82 2.39 15.84
N PRO A 249 7.04 2.85 16.19
CA PRO A 249 7.73 2.35 17.38
C PRO A 249 6.98 2.57 18.70
N ARG A 250 6.05 3.53 18.78
CA ARG A 250 5.27 3.79 19.99
C ARG A 250 4.41 2.59 20.42
N LEU A 251 4.07 1.69 19.48
CA LEU A 251 3.28 0.50 19.77
C LEU A 251 3.99 -0.47 20.73
N TYR A 252 5.32 -0.50 20.76
CA TYR A 252 6.07 -1.40 21.63
C TYR A 252 5.84 -1.13 23.12
N ALA A 253 5.49 0.10 23.49
CA ALA A 253 5.15 0.44 24.87
C ALA A 253 3.92 -0.34 25.39
N ALA A 254 3.01 -0.77 24.51
CA ALA A 254 1.84 -1.55 24.89
C ALA A 254 2.19 -2.95 25.42
N VAL A 255 3.38 -3.45 25.08
CA VAL A 255 3.90 -4.77 25.53
C VAL A 255 5.15 -4.60 26.44
N GLY A 256 5.27 -3.45 27.10
CA GLY A 256 6.34 -3.21 28.08
C GLY A 256 7.75 -3.05 27.50
N VAL A 257 7.88 -2.89 26.18
CA VAL A 257 9.17 -2.66 25.51
C VAL A 257 9.37 -1.19 25.23
N ASP A 258 10.54 -0.66 25.59
CA ASP A 258 10.89 0.73 25.25
C ASP A 258 10.83 0.95 23.73
N PRO A 259 10.14 2.02 23.25
CA PRO A 259 9.98 2.26 21.81
C PRO A 259 11.28 2.37 21.02
N ALA A 260 12.36 2.91 21.60
CA ALA A 260 13.65 3.02 20.92
C ALA A 260 14.37 1.67 20.91
N GLU A 261 14.24 0.87 21.96
CA GLU A 261 14.75 -0.51 22.03
C GLU A 261 14.03 -1.39 21.02
N GLY A 262 12.69 -1.43 21.01
CA GLY A 262 11.90 -2.20 20.05
C GLY A 262 12.22 -1.83 18.60
N ARG A 263 12.35 -0.53 18.32
CA ARG A 263 12.78 -0.05 16.99
C ARG A 263 14.17 -0.55 16.59
N ARG A 264 15.14 -0.56 17.53
CA ARG A 264 16.49 -1.09 17.26
C ARG A 264 16.43 -2.59 17.01
N ALA A 265 15.70 -3.33 17.83
CA ALA A 265 15.53 -4.78 17.69
C ALA A 265 14.87 -5.13 16.34
N ALA A 266 13.75 -4.50 15.98
CA ALA A 266 13.07 -4.71 14.70
C ALA A 266 13.99 -4.38 13.49
N ARG A 267 14.79 -3.31 13.57
CA ARG A 267 15.74 -2.95 12.51
C ARG A 267 16.88 -3.96 12.35
N ALA A 268 17.29 -4.62 13.41
CA ALA A 268 18.33 -5.64 13.38
C ALA A 268 17.77 -7.05 13.09
N ASN A 269 16.45 -7.22 13.10
CA ASN A 269 15.82 -8.53 13.03
C ASN A 269 15.85 -9.11 11.59
N PRO A 270 16.58 -10.23 11.36
CA PRO A 270 16.63 -10.84 10.03
C PRO A 270 15.29 -11.41 9.55
N TYR A 271 14.42 -11.85 10.46
CA TYR A 271 13.06 -12.31 10.13
C TYR A 271 12.21 -11.17 9.62
N TRP A 272 12.26 -10.00 10.24
CA TRP A 272 11.57 -8.80 9.77
C TRP A 272 12.09 -8.32 8.40
N HIS A 273 13.41 -8.42 8.17
CA HIS A 273 13.97 -8.15 6.84
C HIS A 273 13.47 -9.15 5.80
N THR A 274 13.36 -10.43 6.15
CA THR A 274 12.81 -11.45 5.26
C THR A 274 11.34 -11.16 4.95
N THR A 275 10.52 -10.84 5.95
CA THR A 275 9.13 -10.42 5.78
C THR A 275 9.00 -9.26 4.78
N LYS A 276 9.78 -8.20 4.96
CA LYS A 276 9.74 -7.03 4.04
C LYS A 276 10.18 -7.39 2.62
N ARG A 277 11.20 -8.22 2.45
CA ARG A 277 11.64 -8.69 1.13
C ARG A 277 10.57 -9.51 0.42
N GLU A 278 9.93 -10.44 1.14
CA GLU A 278 8.86 -11.28 0.58
C GLU A 278 7.66 -10.45 0.16
N MET A 279 7.20 -9.51 1.01
CA MET A 279 6.12 -8.60 0.69
C MET A 279 6.42 -7.72 -0.54
N ALA A 280 7.66 -7.24 -0.70
CA ALA A 280 8.06 -6.34 -1.77
C ALA A 280 8.48 -7.04 -3.08
N ALA A 281 8.77 -8.35 -3.06
CA ALA A 281 9.41 -9.05 -4.16
C ALA A 281 8.68 -8.91 -5.51
N LYS A 282 7.36 -9.09 -5.51
CA LYS A 282 6.54 -9.06 -6.72
C LYS A 282 6.47 -7.65 -7.31
N THR A 283 6.22 -6.64 -6.49
CA THR A 283 6.14 -5.26 -6.94
C THR A 283 7.50 -4.72 -7.39
N LEU A 284 8.59 -5.05 -6.69
CA LEU A 284 9.95 -4.67 -7.11
C LEU A 284 10.31 -5.25 -8.48
N ALA A 285 9.89 -6.48 -8.78
CA ALA A 285 10.10 -7.07 -10.11
C ALA A 285 9.31 -6.35 -11.22
N VAL A 286 8.13 -5.80 -10.92
CA VAL A 286 7.37 -4.99 -11.89
C VAL A 286 8.01 -3.61 -12.06
N LEU A 287 8.40 -2.95 -10.97
CA LEU A 287 9.10 -1.66 -11.01
C LEU A 287 10.45 -1.75 -11.73
N ASP A 288 11.17 -2.86 -11.58
CA ASP A 288 12.43 -3.11 -12.31
C ASP A 288 12.20 -3.19 -13.82
N ARG A 289 11.20 -3.97 -14.25
CA ARG A 289 10.81 -4.04 -15.68
C ARG A 289 10.38 -2.68 -16.24
N ALA A 290 9.77 -1.82 -15.43
CA ALA A 290 9.42 -0.46 -15.80
C ALA A 290 10.63 0.51 -15.78
N GLY A 291 11.83 0.02 -15.39
CA GLY A 291 13.04 0.82 -15.29
C GLY A 291 13.08 1.77 -14.09
N LEU A 292 12.23 1.56 -13.09
CA LEU A 292 12.11 2.38 -11.88
C LEU A 292 12.94 1.85 -10.70
N VAL A 293 13.57 0.67 -10.85
CA VAL A 293 14.59 0.15 -9.93
C VAL A 293 15.94 0.21 -10.63
N GLY A 294 16.99 0.69 -9.94
CA GLY A 294 18.31 0.83 -10.53
C GLY A 294 19.35 1.43 -9.61
N GLY A 295 20.49 1.86 -10.18
CA GLY A 295 21.62 2.39 -9.42
C GLY A 295 21.27 3.62 -8.55
N ALA A 296 20.33 4.45 -9.00
CA ALA A 296 19.97 5.68 -8.28
C ALA A 296 19.22 5.44 -6.97
N ASN A 297 18.52 4.30 -6.80
CA ASN A 297 17.72 4.02 -5.61
C ASN A 297 18.09 2.76 -4.82
N ARG A 298 19.05 1.94 -5.28
CA ARG A 298 19.42 0.70 -4.58
C ARG A 298 19.79 0.89 -3.11
N TRP A 299 20.43 1.99 -2.79
CA TRP A 299 20.81 2.29 -1.42
C TRP A 299 19.58 2.56 -0.52
N LEU A 300 18.53 3.20 -1.05
CA LEU A 300 17.26 3.41 -0.35
C LEU A 300 16.51 2.08 -0.14
N LEU A 301 16.49 1.22 -1.14
CA LEU A 301 15.86 -0.10 -1.04
C LEU A 301 16.56 -0.98 0.02
N ARG A 302 17.91 -0.94 0.08
CA ARG A 302 18.66 -1.59 1.14
C ARG A 302 18.36 -0.99 2.51
N ALA A 303 18.32 0.34 2.62
CA ALA A 303 17.97 1.02 3.87
C ALA A 303 16.54 0.73 4.34
N ALA A 304 15.61 0.49 3.43
CA ALA A 304 14.26 0.00 3.73
C ALA A 304 14.24 -1.48 4.15
N GLY A 305 15.25 -2.25 3.76
CA GLY A 305 15.37 -3.68 4.01
C GLY A 305 14.52 -4.56 3.09
N VAL A 306 14.26 -4.08 1.86
CA VAL A 306 13.44 -4.81 0.86
C VAL A 306 14.29 -5.50 -0.23
N VAL A 307 15.61 -5.30 -0.20
CA VAL A 307 16.59 -5.96 -1.05
C VAL A 307 17.83 -6.35 -0.26
#